data_c5fc5cbaa37bc121789196776120ae54
#
_entry.id   c5fc5cbaa37bc121789196776120ae54
#
_cell.length_a   1.000
_cell.length_b   1.000
_cell.length_c   1.000
_cell.angle_alpha   90.00
_cell.angle_beta   90.00
_cell.angle_gamma   90.00
#
_symmetry.space_group_name_H-M   'P 1'
#
loop_
_entity.id
_entity.type
_entity.pdbx_description
1 polymer ?
#
loop_
_entity_poly.entity_id
_entity_poly.type
_entity_poly.pdbx_seq_one_letter_code
_entity_poly.pdbx_strand_id
1 'polypeptide(L)'
;AFRKTELQTTAYAKKINEIHSLELKYGVYAGVQGPTYETKAEYKYLRIIGADAVGMSTTAETIVAVHSGMKVFGVSIVSDLGVEGKIVEISHEEVQEIAKQAGPKMNLLFKELIKRIGNEK
;
A
#
# COMPACT_ATOMS: atom_id res chain seq x y z
N ALA A 1 21.71 3.74 -0.05
CA ALA A 1 21.00 4.88 -0.69
C ALA A 1 19.49 4.82 -0.49
N PHE A 2 18.87 3.66 -0.41
CA PHE A 2 17.41 3.48 -0.19
C PHE A 2 16.89 4.13 1.09
N ARG A 3 17.62 4.03 2.18
CA ARG A 3 17.11 4.34 3.53
C ARG A 3 16.79 5.82 3.81
N LYS A 4 17.50 6.79 3.23
CA LYS A 4 17.31 8.19 3.63
C LYS A 4 16.06 8.84 3.05
N THR A 5 15.70 8.52 1.83
CA THR A 5 14.53 9.11 1.15
C THR A 5 13.23 8.44 1.57
N GLU A 6 13.25 7.11 1.77
CA GLU A 6 12.13 6.39 2.38
C GLU A 6 11.79 6.94 3.77
N LEU A 7 12.79 7.16 4.61
CA LEU A 7 12.60 7.70 5.96
C LEU A 7 11.92 9.07 5.96
N GLN A 8 12.27 9.94 5.02
CA GLN A 8 11.72 11.30 4.96
C GLN A 8 10.27 11.32 4.47
N THR A 9 9.95 10.63 3.37
CA THR A 9 8.59 10.51 2.86
C THR A 9 7.69 9.76 3.85
N THR A 10 8.22 8.71 4.48
CA THR A 10 7.52 7.98 5.55
C THR A 10 7.27 8.86 6.76
N ALA A 11 8.21 9.71 7.16
CA ALA A 11 8.01 10.66 8.26
C ALA A 11 6.93 11.68 7.95
N TYR A 12 6.85 12.19 6.71
CA TYR A 12 5.76 13.06 6.28
C TYR A 12 4.40 12.35 6.29
N ALA A 13 4.34 11.13 5.77
CA ALA A 13 3.11 10.34 5.79
C ALA A 13 2.63 10.08 7.23
N LYS A 14 3.54 9.79 8.18
CA LYS A 14 3.21 9.66 9.61
C LYS A 14 2.59 10.94 10.16
N LYS A 15 3.22 12.09 9.91
CA LYS A 15 2.74 13.38 10.38
C LYS A 15 1.38 13.76 9.77
N ILE A 16 1.16 13.47 8.49
CA ILE A 16 -0.12 13.66 7.83
C ILE A 16 -1.19 12.75 8.45
N ASN A 17 -0.84 11.49 8.71
CA ASN A 17 -1.73 10.54 9.38
C ASN A 17 -2.15 11.01 10.77
N GLU A 18 -1.22 11.53 11.58
CA GLU A 18 -1.50 12.08 12.92
C GLU A 18 -2.44 13.30 12.84
N ILE A 19 -2.19 14.24 11.92
CA ILE A 19 -2.98 15.47 11.78
C ILE A 19 -4.41 15.16 11.31
N HIS A 20 -4.58 14.21 10.38
CA HIS A 20 -5.84 13.97 9.69
C HIS A 20 -6.53 12.66 10.09
N SER A 21 -5.95 11.90 11.03
CA SER A 21 -6.50 10.60 11.50
C SER A 21 -6.84 9.64 10.37
N LEU A 22 -5.90 9.46 9.41
CA LEU A 22 -6.13 8.65 8.21
C LEU A 22 -6.12 7.14 8.47
N GLU A 23 -5.65 6.72 9.66
CA GLU A 23 -5.54 5.31 10.07
C GLU A 23 -4.56 4.49 9.21
N LEU A 24 -3.51 5.15 8.71
CA LEU A 24 -2.47 4.46 7.92
C LEU A 24 -1.74 3.42 8.77
N LYS A 25 -1.51 2.26 8.17
CA LYS A 25 -0.67 1.18 8.69
C LYS A 25 0.59 1.06 7.85
N TYR A 26 1.63 0.50 8.45
CA TYR A 26 2.89 0.20 7.77
C TYR A 26 3.02 -1.31 7.70
N GLY A 27 3.49 -1.81 6.59
CA GLY A 27 3.65 -3.24 6.40
C GLY A 27 4.47 -3.57 5.16
N VAL A 28 4.67 -4.86 4.96
CA VAL A 28 5.36 -5.46 3.82
C VAL A 28 4.33 -5.88 2.79
N TYR A 29 4.45 -5.33 1.59
CA TYR A 29 3.63 -5.70 0.44
C TYR A 29 4.30 -6.82 -0.36
N ALA A 30 3.60 -7.91 -0.59
CA ALA A 30 4.01 -8.99 -1.47
C ALA A 30 3.31 -8.84 -2.82
N GLY A 31 4.09 -8.79 -3.90
CA GLY A 31 3.57 -8.83 -5.25
C GLY A 31 3.41 -10.27 -5.73
N VAL A 32 2.25 -10.61 -6.26
CA VAL A 32 1.96 -11.89 -6.90
C VAL A 32 1.49 -11.65 -8.34
N GLN A 33 1.58 -12.67 -9.16
CA GLN A 33 1.30 -12.53 -10.59
C GLN A 33 -0.21 -12.45 -10.90
N GLY A 34 -1.05 -13.15 -10.13
CA GLY A 34 -2.46 -13.34 -10.47
C GLY A 34 -2.63 -14.26 -11.70
N PRO A 35 -3.75 -14.22 -12.40
CA PRO A 35 -4.85 -13.23 -12.34
C PRO A 35 -5.96 -13.56 -11.35
N THR A 36 -5.92 -14.68 -10.67
CA THR A 36 -6.91 -15.08 -9.66
C THR A 36 -6.55 -14.55 -8.28
N TYR A 37 -7.55 -14.38 -7.42
CA TYR A 37 -7.32 -14.11 -6.00
C TYR A 37 -6.62 -15.28 -5.33
N GLU A 38 -5.96 -14.97 -4.23
CA GLU A 38 -5.11 -15.92 -3.52
C GLU A 38 -5.95 -16.99 -2.82
N THR A 39 -5.45 -18.21 -2.87
CA THR A 39 -5.97 -19.35 -2.09
C THR A 39 -5.62 -19.19 -0.61
N LYS A 40 -6.30 -19.94 0.26
CA LYS A 40 -5.98 -20.01 1.69
C LYS A 40 -4.52 -20.43 1.95
N ALA A 41 -3.99 -21.32 1.12
CA ALA A 41 -2.60 -21.78 1.23
C ALA A 41 -1.59 -20.68 0.85
N GLU A 42 -1.90 -19.89 -0.18
CA GLU A 42 -1.09 -18.74 -0.60
C GLU A 42 -1.09 -17.65 0.47
N TYR A 43 -2.21 -17.28 1.05
CA TYR A 43 -2.26 -16.36 2.19
C TYR A 43 -1.41 -16.83 3.36
N LYS A 44 -1.48 -18.12 3.70
CA LYS A 44 -0.67 -18.71 4.77
C LYS A 44 0.82 -18.65 4.43
N TYR A 45 1.20 -19.03 3.21
CA TYR A 45 2.58 -18.96 2.74
C TYR A 45 3.13 -17.53 2.79
N LEU A 46 2.41 -16.56 2.23
CA LEU A 46 2.82 -15.16 2.19
C LEU A 46 3.00 -14.59 3.60
N ARG A 47 2.11 -14.94 4.53
CA ARG A 47 2.26 -14.55 5.93
C ARG A 47 3.51 -15.13 6.58
N ILE A 48 3.83 -16.41 6.33
CA ILE A 48 5.02 -17.08 6.88
C ILE A 48 6.30 -16.39 6.40
N ILE A 49 6.36 -15.94 5.15
CA ILE A 49 7.51 -15.21 4.62
C ILE A 49 7.55 -13.72 5.01
N GLY A 50 6.58 -13.26 5.80
CA GLY A 50 6.58 -11.92 6.40
C GLY A 50 5.80 -10.85 5.64
N ALA A 51 4.89 -11.22 4.75
CA ALA A 51 4.00 -10.26 4.09
C ALA A 51 2.84 -9.85 5.01
N ASP A 52 2.51 -8.56 5.01
CA ASP A 52 1.35 -7.99 5.69
C ASP A 52 0.20 -7.71 4.72
N ALA A 53 0.51 -7.47 3.46
CA ALA A 53 -0.44 -7.26 2.38
C ALA A 53 0.02 -7.96 1.11
N VAL A 54 -0.92 -8.33 0.25
CA VAL A 54 -0.67 -8.95 -1.05
C VAL A 54 -1.46 -8.24 -2.13
N GLY A 55 -0.94 -8.26 -3.35
CA GLY A 55 -1.65 -7.77 -4.53
C GLY A 55 -0.85 -8.01 -5.81
N MET A 56 -1.45 -7.66 -6.93
CA MET A 56 -0.96 -7.98 -8.28
C MET A 56 -0.31 -6.77 -8.97
N SER A 57 0.05 -5.73 -8.23
CA SER A 57 0.64 -4.49 -8.75
C SER A 57 1.82 -4.03 -7.91
N THR A 58 2.26 -2.80 -8.12
CA THR A 58 3.18 -2.07 -7.23
C THR A 58 4.64 -2.55 -7.27
N THR A 59 4.91 -3.85 -7.19
CA THR A 59 6.29 -4.37 -7.11
C THR A 59 7.07 -4.17 -8.39
N ALA A 60 6.48 -4.46 -9.55
CA ALA A 60 7.14 -4.30 -10.85
C ALA A 60 7.45 -2.82 -11.13
N GLU A 61 6.48 -1.93 -10.89
CA GLU A 61 6.62 -0.48 -11.04
C GLU A 61 7.66 0.07 -10.07
N THR A 62 7.69 -0.43 -8.84
CA THR A 62 8.68 -0.04 -7.84
C THR A 62 10.10 -0.42 -8.26
N ILE A 63 10.29 -1.64 -8.78
CA ILE A 63 11.59 -2.12 -9.27
C ILE A 63 12.11 -1.21 -10.39
N VAL A 64 11.26 -0.91 -11.38
CA VAL A 64 11.63 -0.06 -12.53
C VAL A 64 11.92 1.37 -12.07
N ALA A 65 11.08 1.95 -11.23
CA ALA A 65 11.26 3.31 -10.73
C ALA A 65 12.57 3.45 -9.94
N VAL A 66 12.84 2.51 -9.07
CA VAL A 66 14.08 2.48 -8.29
C VAL A 66 15.31 2.30 -9.18
N HIS A 67 15.24 1.39 -10.15
CA HIS A 67 16.33 1.20 -11.12
C HIS A 67 16.60 2.47 -11.93
N SER A 68 15.57 3.25 -12.21
CA SER A 68 15.66 4.56 -12.89
C SER A 68 16.08 5.71 -11.98
N GLY A 69 16.43 5.46 -10.71
CA GLY A 69 16.84 6.50 -9.75
C GLY A 69 15.69 7.33 -9.18
N MET A 70 14.45 6.92 -9.38
CA MET A 70 13.28 7.63 -8.86
C MET A 70 13.07 7.34 -7.37
N LYS A 71 12.53 8.32 -6.66
CA LYS A 71 12.05 8.15 -5.28
C LYS A 71 10.65 7.57 -5.32
N VAL A 72 10.40 6.52 -4.53
CA VAL A 72 9.12 5.80 -4.53
C VAL A 72 8.44 5.91 -3.18
N PHE A 73 7.15 6.19 -3.20
CA PHE A 73 6.25 6.06 -2.07
C PHE A 73 5.05 5.25 -2.52
N GLY A 74 4.76 4.15 -1.83
CA GLY A 74 3.63 3.27 -2.11
C GLY A 74 2.60 3.31 -0.99
N VAL A 75 1.33 3.27 -1.38
CA VAL A 75 0.20 3.08 -0.47
C VAL A 75 -0.83 2.18 -1.14
N SER A 76 -1.40 1.26 -0.38
CA SER A 76 -2.43 0.35 -0.86
C SER A 76 -3.69 0.46 -0.02
N ILE A 77 -4.85 0.30 -0.66
CA ILE A 77 -6.13 0.10 0.01
C ILE A 77 -6.29 -1.40 0.20
N VAL A 78 -6.47 -1.83 1.44
CA VAL A 78 -6.77 -3.22 1.76
C VAL A 78 -8.27 -3.42 1.64
N SER A 79 -8.71 -4.27 0.72
CA SER A 79 -10.12 -4.52 0.42
C SER A 79 -10.71 -5.68 1.21
N ASP A 80 -9.87 -6.65 1.59
CA ASP A 80 -10.28 -7.85 2.29
C ASP A 80 -9.20 -8.36 3.24
N LEU A 81 -9.56 -9.32 4.07
CA LEU A 81 -8.66 -9.91 5.06
C LEU A 81 -8.35 -11.37 4.72
N GLY A 82 -7.13 -11.62 4.24
CA GLY A 82 -6.61 -12.97 4.02
C GLY A 82 -6.27 -13.75 5.30
N VAL A 83 -7.12 -13.66 6.32
CA VAL A 83 -6.92 -14.29 7.63
C VAL A 83 -7.77 -15.54 7.73
N GLU A 84 -7.19 -16.64 8.20
CA GLU A 84 -7.89 -17.91 8.40
C GLU A 84 -9.14 -17.70 9.27
N GLY A 85 -10.29 -18.23 8.81
CA GLY A 85 -11.59 -18.02 9.44
C GLY A 85 -12.28 -16.67 9.12
N LYS A 86 -11.59 -15.76 8.42
CA LYS A 86 -12.15 -14.46 7.98
C LYS A 86 -12.05 -14.25 6.46
N ILE A 87 -11.58 -15.23 5.72
CA ILE A 87 -11.52 -15.17 4.26
C ILE A 87 -12.95 -15.29 3.75
N VAL A 88 -13.49 -14.18 3.27
CA VAL A 88 -14.77 -14.11 2.57
C VAL A 88 -14.45 -13.92 1.09
N GLU A 89 -15.15 -14.64 0.24
CA GLU A 89 -15.05 -14.44 -1.20
C GLU A 89 -15.59 -13.03 -1.51
N ILE A 90 -14.70 -12.15 -1.96
CA ILE A 90 -15.04 -10.76 -2.27
C ILE A 90 -15.19 -10.61 -3.80
N SER A 91 -16.23 -9.91 -4.21
CA SER A 91 -16.44 -9.61 -5.62
C SER A 91 -15.61 -8.40 -6.07
N HIS A 92 -15.41 -8.29 -7.38
CA HIS A 92 -14.71 -7.12 -7.94
C HIS A 92 -15.45 -5.81 -7.66
N GLU A 93 -16.77 -5.84 -7.62
CA GLU A 93 -17.64 -4.72 -7.30
C GLU A 93 -17.45 -4.26 -5.85
N GLU A 94 -17.34 -5.18 -4.90
CA GLU A 94 -17.08 -4.87 -3.49
C GLU A 94 -15.70 -4.24 -3.31
N VAL A 95 -14.67 -4.72 -4.00
CA VAL A 95 -13.33 -4.10 -4.02
C VAL A 95 -13.41 -2.66 -4.51
N GLN A 96 -14.15 -2.40 -5.59
CA GLN A 96 -14.33 -1.04 -6.12
C GLN A 96 -15.07 -0.12 -5.13
N GLU A 97 -16.07 -0.62 -4.43
CA GLU A 97 -16.81 0.17 -3.45
C GLU A 97 -15.91 0.57 -2.25
N ILE A 98 -15.11 -0.36 -1.74
CA ILE A 98 -14.13 -0.07 -0.69
C ILE A 98 -13.10 0.97 -1.19
N ALA A 99 -12.64 0.84 -2.42
CA ALA A 99 -11.72 1.79 -3.03
C ALA A 99 -12.32 3.20 -3.13
N LYS A 100 -13.61 3.33 -3.51
CA LYS A 100 -14.33 4.62 -3.54
C LYS A 100 -14.42 5.26 -2.14
N GLN A 101 -14.70 4.47 -1.11
CA GLN A 101 -14.78 4.97 0.26
C GLN A 101 -13.42 5.44 0.80
N ALA A 102 -12.33 4.76 0.43
CA ALA A 102 -10.97 5.13 0.82
C ALA A 102 -10.39 6.30 0.00
N GLY A 103 -10.94 6.56 -1.19
CA GLY A 103 -10.47 7.56 -2.14
C GLY A 103 -10.24 8.95 -1.55
N PRO A 104 -11.18 9.55 -0.79
CA PRO A 104 -11.00 10.86 -0.17
C PRO A 104 -9.80 10.92 0.78
N LYS A 105 -9.58 9.87 1.60
CA LYS A 105 -8.42 9.77 2.51
C LYS A 105 -7.12 9.69 1.72
N MET A 106 -7.10 8.91 0.65
CA MET A 106 -5.94 8.75 -0.22
C MET A 106 -5.60 10.05 -0.95
N ASN A 107 -6.60 10.74 -1.51
CA ASN A 107 -6.42 12.03 -2.16
C ASN A 107 -5.85 13.08 -1.20
N LEU A 108 -6.34 13.13 0.02
CA LEU A 108 -5.83 14.03 1.05
C LEU A 108 -4.36 13.72 1.38
N LEU A 109 -4.02 12.45 1.57
CA LEU A 109 -2.67 12.01 1.84
C LEU A 109 -1.71 12.47 0.74
N PHE A 110 -2.01 12.17 -0.52
CA PHE A 110 -1.14 12.54 -1.64
C PHE A 110 -1.03 14.06 -1.82
N LYS A 111 -2.13 14.79 -1.70
CA LYS A 111 -2.12 16.26 -1.82
C LYS A 111 -1.21 16.89 -0.76
N GLU A 112 -1.31 16.47 0.47
CA GLU A 112 -0.47 16.99 1.56
C GLU A 112 0.99 16.54 1.43
N LEU A 113 1.23 15.31 0.98
CA LEU A 113 2.57 14.77 0.76
C LEU A 113 3.30 15.55 -0.35
N ILE A 114 2.64 15.77 -1.49
CA ILE A 114 3.19 16.52 -2.62
C ILE A 114 3.53 17.96 -2.21
N LYS A 115 2.65 18.63 -1.46
CA LYS A 115 2.92 19.99 -0.95
C LYS A 115 4.17 20.02 -0.07
N ARG A 116 4.35 19.05 0.83
CA ARG A 116 5.50 19.00 1.73
C ARG A 116 6.80 18.73 0.98
N ILE A 117 6.80 17.79 0.04
CA ILE A 117 7.96 17.49 -0.80
C ILE A 117 8.32 18.69 -1.71
N GLY A 118 7.32 19.37 -2.25
CA GLY A 118 7.53 20.53 -3.13
C GLY A 118 8.09 21.77 -2.42
N ASN A 119 7.88 21.90 -1.11
CA ASN A 119 8.38 23.02 -0.30
C ASN A 119 9.82 22.79 0.22
N GLU A 120 10.45 21.67 -0.11
CA GLU A 120 11.85 21.36 0.25
C GLU A 120 12.91 21.93 -0.72
N LYS A 121 12.56 22.96 -1.48
CA LYS A 121 13.50 23.65 -2.38
C LYS A 121 14.28 24.74 -1.66
#